data_1af08c0bc73a1bed2ba2825c36751bb3
#
_entry.id   1af08c0bc73a1bed2ba2825c36751bb3
#
_cell.length_a   1.000
_cell.length_b   1.000
_cell.length_c   1.000
_cell.angle_alpha   90.00
_cell.angle_beta   90.00
_cell.angle_gamma   90.00
#
_symmetry.space_group_name_H-M   'P 1'
#
loop_
_entity.id
_entity.type
_entity.pdbx_description
1 polymer ?
#
loop_
_entity_poly.entity_id
_entity_poly.type
_entity_poly.pdbx_seq_one_letter_code
_entity_poly.pdbx_strand_id
1 'polypeptide(L)'
;MVPVVRSVASDEALPQSADVVVIGGGIVGTASAYYLAKRGLSVALLEKGHIACEQSSRTWGWCRQQNRDPREMPLSLLSMSLWDGLAGEIGQDLGFRRTGLVYATDDAAMLASWEAWGKTTAKEFGVETYMLNAAQAAQRIPETRRKWLGGLHSVTDGKAEPAWAAPALAEGARALGATIHQNCAVRGLDITNGRVTGVRTEKGMIRVNAVLCAAGAWASTFLARHGVVFPQASVRQTAVRTKPTRNVGDVIYCPDLAMTRRLDGSYTLAISGRATLELTAQGMRFARGFLPQFLKRLKAVQIGVGESLFAGPESLSSWLGRDENMFERHRVLDPAPNRRLVQAILDNVRGTFPELAGMEIDSTWGAYVDCTPDAVPVISGIDAVGGLFLAAGCSGHGFGLGPGIGYLATQLVTNEKPAIDPTHFNLSRLVDGSAIKVGAL
;
A
#
# COMPACT_ATOMS: atom_id res chain seq x y z
N MET A 1 -3.09 -16.32 11.26
CA MET A 1 -4.29 -15.49 11.54
C MET A 1 -4.07 -14.12 10.94
N VAL A 2 -5.10 -13.55 10.33
CA VAL A 2 -5.07 -12.18 9.79
C VAL A 2 -4.92 -11.18 10.95
N PRO A 3 -4.18 -10.07 10.79
CA PRO A 3 -4.14 -9.02 11.81
C PRO A 3 -5.55 -8.52 12.17
N VAL A 4 -5.83 -8.41 13.47
CA VAL A 4 -7.11 -7.87 13.96
C VAL A 4 -7.13 -6.37 13.71
N VAL A 5 -8.13 -5.90 12.99
CA VAL A 5 -8.32 -4.48 12.61
C VAL A 5 -9.38 -3.86 13.53
N ARG A 6 -9.26 -2.58 13.88
CA ARG A 6 -10.32 -1.84 14.59
C ARG A 6 -11.61 -1.91 13.76
N SER A 7 -12.71 -2.19 14.42
CA SER A 7 -14.03 -2.22 13.75
C SER A 7 -14.45 -0.81 13.33
N VAL A 8 -15.10 -0.74 12.19
CA VAL A 8 -15.76 0.46 11.67
C VAL A 8 -17.24 0.13 11.51
N ALA A 9 -18.11 1.03 11.88
CA ALA A 9 -19.54 0.85 11.68
C ALA A 9 -19.87 0.89 10.17
N SER A 10 -20.85 0.10 9.76
CA SER A 10 -21.32 0.03 8.38
C SER A 10 -22.74 0.54 8.29
N ASP A 11 -23.00 1.40 7.30
CA ASP A 11 -24.35 1.85 7.00
C ASP A 11 -25.09 0.77 6.21
N GLU A 12 -26.33 0.48 6.58
CA GLU A 12 -27.11 -0.59 5.95
C GLU A 12 -27.75 -0.14 4.63
N ALA A 13 -28.40 1.02 4.65
CA ALA A 13 -29.11 1.56 3.49
C ALA A 13 -28.17 2.32 2.57
N LEU A 14 -28.15 1.94 1.29
CA LEU A 14 -27.42 2.68 0.27
C LEU A 14 -28.07 4.04 0.02
N PRO A 15 -27.29 5.12 -0.18
CA PRO A 15 -27.83 6.39 -0.64
C PRO A 15 -28.33 6.24 -2.08
N GLN A 16 -29.41 6.95 -2.43
CA GLN A 16 -29.94 6.96 -3.80
C GLN A 16 -28.96 7.62 -4.78
N SER A 17 -28.18 8.60 -4.28
CA SER A 17 -27.17 9.31 -5.05
C SER A 17 -26.05 9.81 -4.13
N ALA A 18 -24.89 10.02 -4.69
CA ALA A 18 -23.72 10.65 -4.04
C ALA A 18 -23.00 11.53 -5.05
N ASP A 19 -22.23 12.52 -4.58
CA ASP A 19 -21.34 13.29 -5.45
C ASP A 19 -20.17 12.41 -5.92
N VAL A 20 -19.64 11.58 -5.00
CA VAL A 20 -18.53 10.66 -5.29
C VAL A 20 -18.79 9.30 -4.65
N VAL A 21 -18.55 8.25 -5.41
CA VAL A 21 -18.42 6.88 -4.88
C VAL A 21 -16.94 6.51 -4.84
N VAL A 22 -16.46 6.06 -3.70
CA VAL A 22 -15.11 5.51 -3.52
C VAL A 22 -15.21 3.98 -3.42
N ILE A 23 -14.52 3.27 -4.29
CA ILE A 23 -14.51 1.81 -4.35
C ILE A 23 -13.24 1.30 -3.67
N GLY A 24 -13.39 0.61 -2.53
CA GLY A 24 -12.30 0.02 -1.75
C GLY A 24 -12.04 0.74 -0.42
N GLY A 25 -12.07 -0.04 0.66
CA GLY A 25 -11.89 0.42 2.05
C GLY A 25 -10.45 0.30 2.58
N GLY A 26 -9.44 0.27 1.71
CA GLY A 26 -8.04 0.37 2.09
C GLY A 26 -7.63 1.78 2.50
N ILE A 27 -6.35 1.96 2.89
CA ILE A 27 -5.83 3.26 3.34
C ILE A 27 -6.01 4.37 2.29
N VAL A 28 -5.89 4.05 1.00
CA VAL A 28 -6.09 5.01 -0.09
C VAL A 28 -7.55 5.43 -0.18
N GLY A 29 -8.48 4.47 -0.19
CA GLY A 29 -9.91 4.77 -0.31
C GLY A 29 -10.45 5.50 0.92
N THR A 30 -10.06 5.10 2.13
CA THR A 30 -10.50 5.76 3.37
C THR A 30 -9.93 7.17 3.49
N ALA A 31 -8.66 7.40 3.09
CA ALA A 31 -8.08 8.74 3.03
C ALA A 31 -8.80 9.61 2.00
N SER A 32 -9.09 9.07 0.80
CA SER A 32 -9.84 9.79 -0.22
C SER A 32 -11.25 10.16 0.27
N ALA A 33 -11.97 9.22 0.87
CA ALA A 33 -13.30 9.48 1.42
C ALA A 33 -13.28 10.57 2.49
N TYR A 34 -12.26 10.54 3.37
CA TYR A 34 -12.06 11.60 4.37
C TYR A 34 -11.85 12.98 3.74
N TYR A 35 -10.94 13.10 2.76
CA TYR A 35 -10.65 14.39 2.14
C TYR A 35 -11.77 14.90 1.24
N LEU A 36 -12.53 14.02 0.59
CA LEU A 36 -13.73 14.39 -0.17
C LEU A 36 -14.84 14.89 0.77
N ALA A 37 -15.13 14.17 1.84
CA ALA A 37 -16.10 14.57 2.85
C ALA A 37 -15.70 15.89 3.54
N LYS A 38 -14.39 16.09 3.81
CA LYS A 38 -13.87 17.34 4.36
C LYS A 38 -14.12 18.56 3.45
N ARG A 39 -14.35 18.33 2.16
CA ARG A 39 -14.77 19.35 1.17
C ARG A 39 -16.28 19.54 1.09
N GLY A 40 -17.04 18.86 1.93
CA GLY A 40 -18.49 18.95 1.97
C GLY A 40 -19.23 18.16 0.89
N LEU A 41 -18.53 17.25 0.20
CA LEU A 41 -19.14 16.37 -0.80
C LEU A 41 -19.86 15.20 -0.11
N SER A 42 -20.99 14.79 -0.68
CA SER A 42 -21.65 13.54 -0.31
C SER A 42 -20.85 12.36 -0.87
N VAL A 43 -20.32 11.51 0.02
CA VAL A 43 -19.44 10.40 -0.32
C VAL A 43 -20.03 9.08 0.14
N ALA A 44 -20.05 8.09 -0.76
CA ALA A 44 -20.32 6.69 -0.41
C ALA A 44 -19.04 5.87 -0.60
N LEU A 45 -18.49 5.34 0.48
CA LEU A 45 -17.37 4.40 0.42
C LEU A 45 -17.90 2.97 0.45
N LEU A 46 -17.56 2.20 -0.59
CA LEU A 46 -18.04 0.83 -0.79
C LEU A 46 -16.87 -0.13 -0.67
N GLU A 47 -16.95 -1.06 0.28
CA GLU A 47 -15.96 -2.10 0.52
C GLU A 47 -16.61 -3.49 0.43
N LYS A 48 -16.06 -4.36 -0.40
CA LYS A 48 -16.58 -5.73 -0.60
C LYS A 48 -16.43 -6.64 0.62
N GLY A 49 -15.41 -6.38 1.44
CA GLY A 49 -15.15 -7.04 2.71
C GLY A 49 -15.33 -6.07 3.87
N HIS A 50 -14.25 -5.86 4.63
CA HIS A 50 -14.20 -4.93 5.74
C HIS A 50 -13.10 -3.89 5.54
N ILE A 51 -13.25 -2.74 6.17
CA ILE A 51 -12.22 -1.68 6.13
C ILE A 51 -10.86 -2.26 6.53
N ALA A 52 -9.85 -1.98 5.71
CA ALA A 52 -8.45 -2.40 5.87
C ALA A 52 -8.20 -3.92 5.87
N CYS A 53 -9.13 -4.77 5.45
CA CYS A 53 -9.02 -6.23 5.58
C CYS A 53 -7.96 -6.89 4.68
N GLU A 54 -7.41 -6.19 3.70
CA GLU A 54 -6.37 -6.70 2.79
C GLU A 54 -5.01 -6.04 3.06
N GLN A 55 -4.37 -5.43 2.06
CA GLN A 55 -2.99 -4.91 2.13
C GLN A 55 -2.76 -3.93 3.30
N SER A 56 -3.73 -3.05 3.57
CA SER A 56 -3.56 -1.94 4.51
C SER A 56 -3.30 -2.36 5.95
N SER A 57 -3.87 -3.47 6.43
CA SER A 57 -3.59 -4.00 7.76
C SER A 57 -2.39 -4.96 7.80
N ARG A 58 -1.93 -5.44 6.65
CA ARG A 58 -0.88 -6.45 6.54
C ARG A 58 0.50 -5.88 6.28
N THR A 59 0.61 -4.56 6.21
CA THR A 59 1.86 -3.81 6.00
C THR A 59 2.74 -3.79 7.25
N TRP A 60 3.99 -3.40 7.06
CA TRP A 60 4.93 -3.20 8.17
C TRP A 60 4.68 -1.90 8.93
N GLY A 61 3.83 -1.01 8.42
CA GLY A 61 3.46 0.26 9.05
C GLY A 61 4.46 1.39 8.83
N TRP A 62 5.37 1.29 7.86
CA TRP A 62 6.35 2.32 7.60
C TRP A 62 5.76 3.54 6.91
N CYS A 63 6.02 4.70 7.48
CA CYS A 63 5.77 6.00 6.89
C CYS A 63 7.13 6.64 6.65
N ARG A 64 7.61 6.63 5.39
CA ARG A 64 9.00 6.97 5.10
C ARG A 64 9.18 7.77 3.81
N GLN A 65 10.21 8.60 3.83
CA GLN A 65 10.80 9.31 2.70
C GLN A 65 12.12 8.67 2.27
N GLN A 66 12.85 8.10 3.23
CA GLN A 66 14.17 7.52 3.04
C GLN A 66 14.19 6.47 1.93
N ASN A 67 15.14 6.61 1.01
CA ASN A 67 15.41 5.69 -0.11
C ASN A 67 14.19 5.49 -1.03
N ARG A 68 13.41 6.56 -1.28
CA ARG A 68 12.29 6.59 -2.24
C ARG A 68 12.77 6.93 -3.64
N ASP A 69 12.00 6.50 -4.64
CA ASP A 69 12.15 6.95 -6.03
C ASP A 69 11.95 8.47 -6.12
N PRO A 70 12.80 9.21 -6.85
CA PRO A 70 12.65 10.66 -6.99
C PRO A 70 11.25 11.09 -7.48
N ARG A 71 10.58 10.30 -8.31
CA ARG A 71 9.22 10.58 -8.81
C ARG A 71 8.17 10.53 -7.71
N GLU A 72 8.39 9.72 -6.67
CA GLU A 72 7.50 9.61 -5.51
C GLU A 72 7.81 10.63 -4.42
N MET A 73 8.95 11.32 -4.47
CA MET A 73 9.38 12.22 -3.39
C MET A 73 8.37 13.33 -3.09
N PRO A 74 7.81 14.06 -4.08
CA PRO A 74 6.80 15.08 -3.79
C PRO A 74 5.58 14.51 -3.05
N LEU A 75 5.10 13.33 -3.47
CA LEU A 75 3.99 12.63 -2.84
C LEU A 75 4.34 12.15 -1.43
N SER A 76 5.55 11.69 -1.24
CA SER A 76 6.04 11.22 0.06
C SER A 76 6.14 12.37 1.07
N LEU A 77 6.68 13.51 0.67
CA LEU A 77 6.75 14.73 1.49
C LEU A 77 5.35 15.22 1.88
N LEU A 78 4.45 15.32 0.89
CA LEU A 78 3.05 15.66 1.14
C LEU A 78 2.40 14.68 2.13
N SER A 79 2.57 13.38 1.91
CA SER A 79 1.97 12.38 2.78
C SER A 79 2.49 12.46 4.22
N MET A 80 3.78 12.67 4.41
CA MET A 80 4.39 12.80 5.75
C MET A 80 3.88 14.04 6.48
N SER A 81 3.69 15.17 5.79
CA SER A 81 3.10 16.36 6.40
C SER A 81 1.63 16.16 6.81
N LEU A 82 0.88 15.39 6.01
CA LEU A 82 -0.50 15.03 6.34
C LEU A 82 -0.58 14.08 7.53
N TRP A 83 0.31 13.08 7.62
CA TRP A 83 0.37 12.18 8.78
C TRP A 83 0.51 12.92 10.10
N ASP A 84 1.28 14.00 10.16
CA ASP A 84 1.48 14.81 11.38
C ASP A 84 0.17 15.42 11.90
N GLY A 85 -0.71 15.86 11.01
CA GLY A 85 -1.95 16.57 11.38
C GLY A 85 -3.15 15.65 11.61
N LEU A 86 -3.20 14.48 10.94
CA LEU A 86 -4.39 13.65 10.84
C LEU A 86 -5.01 13.25 12.19
N ALA A 87 -4.19 12.88 13.18
CA ALA A 87 -4.71 12.47 14.48
C ALA A 87 -5.46 13.61 15.19
N GLY A 88 -4.93 14.83 15.12
CA GLY A 88 -5.58 16.02 15.66
C GLY A 88 -6.84 16.41 14.88
N GLU A 89 -6.80 16.31 13.55
CA GLU A 89 -7.93 16.65 12.69
C GLU A 89 -9.12 15.68 12.86
N ILE A 90 -8.84 14.39 12.97
CA ILE A 90 -9.85 13.33 13.09
C ILE A 90 -10.32 13.14 14.53
N GLY A 91 -9.51 13.56 15.52
CA GLY A 91 -9.75 13.30 16.94
C GLY A 91 -9.54 11.84 17.34
N GLN A 92 -8.79 11.06 16.54
CA GLN A 92 -8.47 9.67 16.81
C GLN A 92 -7.01 9.37 16.56
N ASP A 93 -6.42 8.48 17.35
CA ASP A 93 -5.03 8.04 17.15
C ASP A 93 -4.95 7.01 16.00
N LEU A 94 -4.22 7.37 14.94
CA LEU A 94 -3.88 6.50 13.83
C LEU A 94 -2.65 5.62 14.13
N GLY A 95 -2.04 5.79 15.30
CA GLY A 95 -0.80 5.14 15.68
C GLY A 95 0.44 5.71 14.99
N PHE A 96 0.33 6.88 14.35
CA PHE A 96 1.49 7.52 13.72
C PHE A 96 2.44 8.10 14.78
N ARG A 97 3.73 7.78 14.60
CA ARG A 97 4.83 8.30 15.45
C ARG A 97 6.04 8.56 14.58
N ARG A 98 6.64 9.74 14.71
CA ARG A 98 7.95 10.03 14.15
C ARG A 98 9.03 9.43 15.03
N THR A 99 9.45 8.22 14.69
CA THR A 99 10.44 7.45 15.46
C THR A 99 11.82 7.47 14.80
N GLY A 100 11.91 8.06 13.62
CA GLY A 100 13.03 7.84 12.72
C GLY A 100 12.99 6.44 12.10
N LEU A 101 13.89 6.23 11.14
CA LEU A 101 14.11 4.95 10.46
C LEU A 101 15.60 4.73 10.30
N VAL A 102 16.10 3.61 10.79
CA VAL A 102 17.51 3.23 10.70
C VAL A 102 17.70 2.11 9.69
N TYR A 103 18.52 2.36 8.69
CA TYR A 103 19.07 1.34 7.80
C TYR A 103 20.49 1.02 8.25
N ALA A 104 20.84 -0.26 8.37
CA ALA A 104 22.21 -0.69 8.63
C ALA A 104 22.58 -1.86 7.71
N THR A 105 23.83 -1.89 7.28
CA THR A 105 24.31 -2.92 6.36
C THR A 105 25.76 -3.30 6.61
N ASP A 106 26.09 -4.55 6.29
CA ASP A 106 27.41 -5.11 6.15
C ASP A 106 27.84 -5.26 4.67
N ASP A 107 27.01 -4.77 3.74
CA ASP A 107 27.25 -4.74 2.29
C ASP A 107 27.70 -3.34 1.84
N ALA A 108 28.94 -3.26 1.30
CA ALA A 108 29.53 -1.99 0.85
C ALA A 108 28.79 -1.39 -0.37
N ALA A 109 28.25 -2.21 -1.27
CA ALA A 109 27.53 -1.73 -2.43
C ALA A 109 26.18 -1.10 -2.02
N MET A 110 25.50 -1.71 -1.06
CA MET A 110 24.26 -1.17 -0.49
C MET A 110 24.53 0.16 0.24
N LEU A 111 25.59 0.22 1.05
CA LEU A 111 25.96 1.47 1.74
C LEU A 111 26.26 2.60 0.76
N ALA A 112 27.04 2.31 -0.31
CA ALA A 112 27.33 3.28 -1.37
C ALA A 112 26.08 3.74 -2.12
N SER A 113 25.11 2.84 -2.35
CA SER A 113 23.81 3.16 -2.95
C SER A 113 23.00 4.16 -2.08
N TRP A 114 22.98 3.96 -0.77
CA TRP A 114 22.31 4.88 0.15
C TRP A 114 23.01 6.23 0.24
N GLU A 115 24.34 6.22 0.22
CA GLU A 115 25.11 7.47 0.18
C GLU A 115 24.82 8.26 -1.10
N ALA A 116 24.77 7.59 -2.26
CA ALA A 116 24.42 8.21 -3.53
C ALA A 116 23.02 8.82 -3.47
N TRP A 117 22.02 8.07 -2.95
CA TRP A 117 20.67 8.60 -2.77
C TRP A 117 20.63 9.82 -1.84
N GLY A 118 21.37 9.78 -0.73
CA GLY A 118 21.48 10.91 0.20
C GLY A 118 22.08 12.17 -0.43
N LYS A 119 23.12 12.00 -1.26
CA LYS A 119 23.79 13.09 -1.97
C LYS A 119 22.98 13.69 -3.14
N THR A 120 22.06 12.93 -3.70
CA THR A 120 21.23 13.33 -4.84
C THR A 120 19.78 13.60 -4.39
N THR A 121 18.96 12.60 -4.33
CA THR A 121 17.51 12.72 -4.08
C THR A 121 17.19 13.35 -2.73
N ALA A 122 17.81 12.90 -1.64
CA ALA A 122 17.52 13.50 -0.33
C ALA A 122 17.88 14.99 -0.29
N LYS A 123 19.03 15.36 -0.89
CA LYS A 123 19.47 16.75 -0.97
C LYS A 123 18.55 17.59 -1.85
N GLU A 124 18.14 17.08 -3.02
CA GLU A 124 17.23 17.75 -3.95
C GLU A 124 15.89 18.08 -3.30
N PHE A 125 15.34 17.15 -2.53
CA PHE A 125 14.03 17.29 -1.90
C PHE A 125 14.07 17.77 -0.45
N GLY A 126 15.25 18.11 0.09
CA GLY A 126 15.41 18.62 1.46
C GLY A 126 15.07 17.58 2.54
N VAL A 127 15.25 16.29 2.27
CA VAL A 127 15.00 15.23 3.25
C VAL A 127 16.17 15.13 4.23
N GLU A 128 15.86 15.23 5.51
CA GLU A 128 16.85 15.17 6.57
C GLU A 128 17.28 13.73 6.84
N THR A 129 18.46 13.37 6.30
CA THR A 129 19.06 12.04 6.45
C THR A 129 20.54 12.14 6.77
N TYR A 130 21.03 11.17 7.53
CA TYR A 130 22.42 11.11 7.97
C TYR A 130 23.03 9.75 7.63
N MET A 131 24.17 9.77 6.93
CA MET A 131 25.00 8.58 6.80
C MET A 131 25.62 8.25 8.16
N LEU A 132 25.53 6.99 8.56
CA LEU A 132 26.13 6.47 9.80
C LEU A 132 27.39 5.71 9.48
N ASN A 133 28.46 5.97 10.23
CA ASN A 133 29.63 5.08 10.24
C ASN A 133 29.33 3.79 11.08
N ALA A 134 30.25 2.85 11.11
CA ALA A 134 30.09 1.57 11.81
C ALA A 134 29.74 1.74 13.30
N ALA A 135 30.42 2.66 14.00
CA ALA A 135 30.18 2.91 15.43
C ALA A 135 28.79 3.55 15.67
N GLN A 136 28.42 4.50 14.83
CA GLN A 136 27.11 5.16 14.90
C GLN A 136 25.96 4.18 14.58
N ALA A 137 26.15 3.29 13.59
CA ALA A 137 25.16 2.27 13.26
C ALA A 137 24.98 1.27 14.43
N ALA A 138 26.09 0.84 15.05
CA ALA A 138 26.05 -0.02 16.24
C ALA A 138 25.38 0.66 17.43
N GLN A 139 25.57 1.97 17.62
CA GLN A 139 24.90 2.74 18.68
C GLN A 139 23.38 2.84 18.46
N ARG A 140 22.94 2.97 17.17
CA ARG A 140 21.52 3.09 16.82
C ARG A 140 20.79 1.74 16.85
N ILE A 141 21.50 0.64 16.62
CA ILE A 141 20.99 -0.73 16.68
C ILE A 141 21.80 -1.49 17.73
N PRO A 142 21.54 -1.25 19.02
CA PRO A 142 22.27 -1.93 20.09
C PRO A 142 21.90 -3.42 20.15
N GLU A 143 22.71 -4.20 20.88
CA GLU A 143 22.44 -5.62 21.18
C GLU A 143 22.42 -6.56 19.94
N THR A 144 23.00 -6.10 18.81
CA THR A 144 23.15 -6.93 17.61
C THR A 144 24.48 -7.70 17.62
N ARG A 145 24.45 -8.94 17.11
CA ARG A 145 25.69 -9.70 16.82
C ARG A 145 26.38 -9.26 15.52
N ARG A 146 25.68 -8.50 14.67
CA ARG A 146 26.22 -8.07 13.38
C ARG A 146 27.22 -6.93 13.55
N LYS A 147 28.26 -6.96 12.71
CA LYS A 147 29.21 -5.86 12.57
C LYS A 147 28.80 -5.05 11.34
N TRP A 148 28.19 -3.90 11.58
CA TRP A 148 27.76 -3.01 10.52
C TRP A 148 28.95 -2.27 9.90
N LEU A 149 28.96 -2.13 8.57
CA LEU A 149 29.88 -1.20 7.87
C LEU A 149 29.42 0.24 8.03
N GLY A 150 28.11 0.45 8.13
CA GLY A 150 27.49 1.75 8.27
C GLY A 150 25.99 1.67 8.09
N GLY A 151 25.39 2.83 7.87
CA GLY A 151 23.95 2.90 7.70
C GLY A 151 23.46 4.25 7.16
N LEU A 152 22.13 4.37 7.07
CA LEU A 152 21.43 5.60 6.75
C LEU A 152 20.32 5.80 7.78
N HIS A 153 20.23 7.00 8.36
CA HIS A 153 19.21 7.36 9.35
C HIS A 153 18.40 8.55 8.88
N SER A 154 17.08 8.40 8.81
CA SER A 154 16.14 9.51 8.65
C SER A 154 15.48 9.78 9.98
N VAL A 155 15.55 11.03 10.44
CA VAL A 155 14.90 11.45 11.71
C VAL A 155 13.43 11.82 11.49
N THR A 156 13.07 12.17 10.25
CA THR A 156 11.73 12.63 9.88
C THR A 156 10.80 11.51 9.44
N ASP A 157 11.30 10.30 9.27
CA ASP A 157 10.48 9.12 9.00
C ASP A 157 9.81 8.59 10.27
N GLY A 158 8.86 7.69 10.09
CA GLY A 158 8.12 7.14 11.22
C GLY A 158 7.38 5.85 10.88
N LYS A 159 6.47 5.52 11.76
CA LYS A 159 5.58 4.36 11.65
C LYS A 159 4.16 4.74 12.03
N ALA A 160 3.19 3.97 11.54
CA ALA A 160 1.80 4.05 12.01
C ALA A 160 1.25 2.65 12.25
N GLU A 161 0.12 2.54 12.96
CA GLU A 161 -0.52 1.26 13.22
C GLU A 161 -1.42 0.84 12.06
N PRO A 162 -1.07 -0.22 11.31
CA PRO A 162 -1.85 -0.67 10.16
C PRO A 162 -3.29 -1.05 10.50
N ALA A 163 -3.51 -1.55 11.71
CA ALA A 163 -4.82 -1.94 12.20
C ALA A 163 -5.70 -0.74 12.62
N TRP A 164 -5.14 0.48 12.71
CA TRP A 164 -5.84 1.67 13.20
C TRP A 164 -6.04 2.74 12.13
N ALA A 165 -5.05 2.93 11.26
CA ALA A 165 -4.97 4.09 10.38
C ALA A 165 -6.15 4.21 9.41
N ALA A 166 -6.42 3.17 8.61
CA ALA A 166 -7.55 3.22 7.68
C ALA A 166 -8.92 3.22 8.39
N PRO A 167 -9.14 2.46 9.48
CA PRO A 167 -10.33 2.61 10.31
C PRO A 167 -10.55 4.02 10.85
N ALA A 168 -9.54 4.68 11.38
CA ALA A 168 -9.67 6.05 11.89
C ALA A 168 -10.03 7.04 10.77
N LEU A 169 -9.42 6.91 9.59
CA LEU A 169 -9.78 7.70 8.41
C LEU A 169 -11.23 7.47 7.98
N ALA A 170 -11.71 6.22 8.00
CA ALA A 170 -13.08 5.88 7.68
C ALA A 170 -14.07 6.52 8.68
N GLU A 171 -13.80 6.41 9.99
CA GLU A 171 -14.63 7.05 11.01
C GLU A 171 -14.55 8.59 10.93
N GLY A 172 -13.38 9.15 10.59
CA GLY A 172 -13.25 10.58 10.29
C GLY A 172 -14.10 11.02 9.11
N ALA A 173 -14.16 10.22 8.04
CA ALA A 173 -15.04 10.47 6.90
C ALA A 173 -16.51 10.40 7.31
N ARG A 174 -16.92 9.41 8.13
CA ARG A 174 -18.31 9.30 8.66
C ARG A 174 -18.69 10.50 9.50
N ALA A 175 -17.81 10.97 10.36
CA ALA A 175 -18.06 12.15 11.18
C ALA A 175 -18.30 13.41 10.34
N LEU A 176 -17.80 13.42 9.09
CA LEU A 176 -18.02 14.49 8.10
C LEU A 176 -19.20 14.20 7.15
N GLY A 177 -19.98 13.15 7.40
CA GLY A 177 -21.20 12.83 6.63
C GLY A 177 -21.02 11.81 5.49
N ALA A 178 -19.84 11.21 5.31
CA ALA A 178 -19.69 10.09 4.37
C ALA A 178 -20.43 8.84 4.89
N THR A 179 -20.98 8.04 3.97
CA THR A 179 -21.54 6.72 4.30
C THR A 179 -20.51 5.62 4.01
N ILE A 180 -20.43 4.63 4.90
CA ILE A 180 -19.47 3.51 4.80
C ILE A 180 -20.25 2.20 4.68
N HIS A 181 -20.12 1.54 3.55
CA HIS A 181 -20.84 0.29 3.26
C HIS A 181 -19.84 -0.87 3.14
N GLN A 182 -19.73 -1.65 4.20
CA GLN A 182 -18.96 -2.89 4.24
C GLN A 182 -19.81 -4.07 3.76
N ASN A 183 -19.15 -5.17 3.34
CA ASN A 183 -19.81 -6.27 2.66
C ASN A 183 -20.75 -5.78 1.56
N CYS A 184 -20.24 -4.85 0.75
CA CYS A 184 -20.94 -4.22 -0.34
C CYS A 184 -20.04 -4.15 -1.59
N ALA A 185 -20.05 -5.22 -2.35
CA ALA A 185 -19.24 -5.33 -3.56
C ALA A 185 -19.84 -4.48 -4.69
N VAL A 186 -18.99 -3.72 -5.37
CA VAL A 186 -19.33 -3.05 -6.61
C VAL A 186 -19.20 -4.03 -7.75
N ARG A 187 -20.29 -4.29 -8.46
CA ARG A 187 -20.34 -5.19 -9.62
C ARG A 187 -19.89 -4.52 -10.92
N GLY A 188 -20.14 -3.22 -11.06
CA GLY A 188 -19.78 -2.45 -12.23
C GLY A 188 -20.30 -1.02 -12.21
N LEU A 189 -20.03 -0.30 -13.29
CA LEU A 189 -20.44 1.08 -13.51
C LEU A 189 -21.55 1.13 -14.57
N ASP A 190 -22.48 2.07 -14.43
CA ASP A 190 -23.32 2.49 -15.53
C ASP A 190 -22.65 3.67 -16.23
N ILE A 191 -22.49 3.54 -17.54
CA ILE A 191 -21.78 4.50 -18.38
C ILE A 191 -22.75 4.93 -19.49
N THR A 192 -23.02 6.23 -19.59
CA THR A 192 -23.86 6.81 -20.63
C THR A 192 -23.08 7.90 -21.33
N ASN A 193 -23.04 7.86 -22.67
CA ASN A 193 -22.28 8.81 -23.50
C ASN A 193 -20.80 8.98 -23.04
N GLY A 194 -20.14 7.86 -22.67
CA GLY A 194 -18.73 7.85 -22.26
C GLY A 194 -18.49 8.41 -20.85
N ARG A 195 -19.51 8.62 -20.04
CA ARG A 195 -19.39 9.13 -18.67
C ARG A 195 -20.08 8.22 -17.66
N VAL A 196 -19.52 8.14 -16.47
CA VAL A 196 -20.17 7.45 -15.34
C VAL A 196 -21.48 8.16 -14.98
N THR A 197 -22.54 7.38 -14.78
CA THR A 197 -23.86 7.84 -14.33
C THR A 197 -24.38 7.07 -13.13
N GLY A 198 -23.74 5.95 -12.78
CA GLY A 198 -24.14 5.12 -11.64
C GLY A 198 -23.13 4.05 -11.30
N VAL A 199 -23.28 3.51 -10.10
CA VAL A 199 -22.52 2.36 -9.59
C VAL A 199 -23.50 1.26 -9.23
N ARG A 200 -23.32 0.08 -9.81
CA ARG A 200 -24.10 -1.13 -9.51
C ARG A 200 -23.38 -1.95 -8.43
N THR A 201 -24.06 -2.17 -7.33
CA THR A 201 -23.57 -2.99 -6.21
C THR A 201 -24.40 -4.27 -6.05
N GLU A 202 -23.97 -5.16 -5.19
CA GLU A 202 -24.78 -6.31 -4.80
C GLU A 202 -26.04 -5.94 -4.00
N LYS A 203 -26.06 -4.73 -3.39
CA LYS A 203 -27.17 -4.25 -2.55
C LYS A 203 -28.11 -3.27 -3.28
N GLY A 204 -27.78 -2.86 -4.51
CA GLY A 204 -28.55 -1.90 -5.27
C GLY A 204 -27.67 -0.98 -6.10
N MET A 205 -28.24 0.14 -6.54
CA MET A 205 -27.59 1.12 -7.41
C MET A 205 -27.51 2.50 -6.72
N ILE A 206 -26.39 3.18 -6.93
CA ILE A 206 -26.17 4.57 -6.50
C ILE A 206 -25.97 5.41 -7.76
N ARG A 207 -26.74 6.48 -7.93
CA ARG A 207 -26.52 7.47 -8.99
C ARG A 207 -25.31 8.34 -8.61
N VAL A 208 -24.36 8.48 -9.52
CA VAL A 208 -23.13 9.22 -9.27
C VAL A 208 -22.48 9.68 -10.57
N ASN A 209 -21.81 10.81 -10.56
CA ASN A 209 -21.08 11.35 -11.71
C ASN A 209 -19.55 11.24 -11.58
N ALA A 210 -19.05 10.89 -10.40
CA ALA A 210 -17.62 10.68 -10.15
C ALA A 210 -17.39 9.43 -9.31
N VAL A 211 -16.50 8.57 -9.78
CA VAL A 211 -16.09 7.31 -9.10
C VAL A 211 -14.59 7.25 -8.99
N LEU A 212 -14.10 7.03 -7.78
CA LEU A 212 -12.70 6.77 -7.50
C LEU A 212 -12.49 5.26 -7.24
N CYS A 213 -11.80 4.60 -8.15
CA CYS A 213 -11.38 3.21 -7.97
C CYS A 213 -10.10 3.16 -7.12
N ALA A 214 -10.23 2.81 -5.84
CA ALA A 214 -9.15 2.58 -4.88
C ALA A 214 -9.09 1.09 -4.46
N ALA A 215 -9.37 0.20 -5.41
CA ALA A 215 -9.64 -1.22 -5.19
C ALA A 215 -8.37 -2.09 -5.05
N GLY A 216 -7.18 -1.49 -4.84
CA GLY A 216 -5.92 -2.22 -4.61
C GLY A 216 -5.66 -3.29 -5.67
N ALA A 217 -5.39 -4.52 -5.28
CA ALA A 217 -5.11 -5.64 -6.19
C ALA A 217 -6.29 -5.99 -7.14
N TRP A 218 -7.48 -5.49 -6.87
CA TRP A 218 -8.69 -5.71 -7.69
C TRP A 218 -8.89 -4.67 -8.78
N ALA A 219 -8.10 -3.59 -8.78
CA ALA A 219 -8.30 -2.44 -9.66
C ALA A 219 -8.21 -2.79 -11.15
N SER A 220 -7.19 -3.55 -11.56
CA SER A 220 -7.02 -3.97 -12.97
C SER A 220 -8.20 -4.79 -13.47
N THR A 221 -8.66 -5.74 -12.68
CA THR A 221 -9.80 -6.61 -13.01
C THR A 221 -11.11 -5.84 -13.07
N PHE A 222 -11.33 -4.91 -12.13
CA PHE A 222 -12.51 -4.06 -12.15
C PHE A 222 -12.53 -3.15 -13.38
N LEU A 223 -11.44 -2.47 -13.66
CA LEU A 223 -11.30 -1.55 -14.79
C LEU A 223 -11.42 -2.27 -16.15
N ALA A 224 -10.89 -3.49 -16.25
CA ALA A 224 -11.00 -4.28 -17.48
C ALA A 224 -12.44 -4.57 -17.90
N ARG A 225 -13.38 -4.66 -16.98
CA ARG A 225 -14.84 -4.80 -17.26
C ARG A 225 -15.43 -3.56 -17.93
N HIS A 226 -14.73 -2.43 -17.88
CA HIS A 226 -15.12 -1.17 -18.47
C HIS A 226 -14.21 -0.74 -19.63
N GLY A 227 -13.45 -1.70 -20.20
CA GLY A 227 -12.56 -1.46 -21.35
C GLY A 227 -11.28 -0.68 -21.01
N VAL A 228 -10.98 -0.46 -19.72
CA VAL A 228 -9.78 0.27 -19.30
C VAL A 228 -8.65 -0.71 -18.99
N VAL A 229 -7.51 -0.52 -19.62
CA VAL A 229 -6.31 -1.33 -19.39
C VAL A 229 -5.48 -0.70 -18.26
N PHE A 230 -5.27 -1.45 -17.19
CA PHE A 230 -4.37 -1.07 -16.10
C PHE A 230 -3.36 -2.19 -15.85
N PRO A 231 -2.10 -2.05 -16.31
CA PRO A 231 -1.05 -3.04 -16.08
C PRO A 231 -0.73 -3.16 -14.59
N GLN A 232 -1.16 -4.26 -13.99
CA GLN A 232 -0.99 -4.57 -12.58
C GLN A 232 -0.69 -6.05 -12.41
N ALA A 233 0.19 -6.39 -11.49
CA ALA A 233 0.46 -7.76 -11.07
C ALA A 233 0.77 -7.78 -9.57
N SER A 234 0.41 -8.87 -8.91
CA SER A 234 0.61 -9.00 -7.46
C SER A 234 1.78 -9.92 -7.14
N VAL A 235 2.51 -9.56 -6.09
CA VAL A 235 3.48 -10.47 -5.46
C VAL A 235 3.02 -10.79 -4.04
N ARG A 236 3.21 -12.04 -3.60
CA ARG A 236 2.86 -12.45 -2.25
C ARG A 236 4.03 -12.23 -1.30
N GLN A 237 3.81 -11.37 -0.32
CA GLN A 237 4.73 -11.09 0.79
C GLN A 237 4.33 -11.93 2.02
N THR A 238 5.27 -12.08 2.95
CA THR A 238 5.07 -12.80 4.21
C THR A 238 5.60 -11.96 5.36
N ALA A 239 4.84 -11.90 6.45
CA ALA A 239 5.23 -11.23 7.66
C ALA A 239 4.90 -12.08 8.90
N VAL A 240 5.58 -11.75 9.99
CA VAL A 240 5.43 -12.39 11.31
C VAL A 240 5.17 -11.29 12.33
N ARG A 241 4.25 -11.53 13.27
CA ARG A 241 4.07 -10.69 14.45
C ARG A 241 4.49 -11.47 15.69
N THR A 242 5.25 -10.81 16.56
CA THR A 242 5.59 -11.37 17.87
C THR A 242 4.52 -10.99 18.91
N LYS A 243 4.50 -11.68 20.05
CA LYS A 243 3.92 -11.10 21.27
C LYS A 243 4.77 -9.91 21.73
N PRO A 244 4.28 -9.04 22.63
CA PRO A 244 5.09 -8.00 23.24
C PRO A 244 6.41 -8.56 23.76
N THR A 245 7.52 -7.89 23.42
CA THR A 245 8.86 -8.38 23.74
C THR A 245 9.82 -7.21 23.99
N ARG A 246 11.08 -7.54 24.36
CA ARG A 246 12.13 -6.55 24.63
C ARG A 246 12.30 -5.57 23.47
N ASN A 247 12.53 -4.30 23.79
CA ASN A 247 12.78 -3.25 22.81
C ASN A 247 14.24 -3.30 22.35
N VAL A 248 14.45 -3.53 21.04
CA VAL A 248 15.75 -3.49 20.37
C VAL A 248 15.82 -2.37 19.31
N GLY A 249 14.83 -1.50 19.27
CA GLY A 249 14.69 -0.37 18.33
C GLY A 249 13.29 -0.30 17.74
N ASP A 250 12.93 0.85 17.20
CA ASP A 250 11.57 1.10 16.72
C ASP A 250 11.35 0.64 15.26
N VAL A 251 12.13 1.18 14.32
CA VAL A 251 12.03 0.84 12.90
C VAL A 251 13.43 0.60 12.36
N ILE A 252 13.72 -0.65 12.05
CA ILE A 252 15.05 -1.11 11.62
C ILE A 252 14.93 -1.83 10.29
N TYR A 253 15.85 -1.50 9.38
CA TYR A 253 16.09 -2.24 8.15
C TYR A 253 17.52 -2.76 8.11
N CYS A 254 17.65 -4.03 7.80
CA CYS A 254 18.91 -4.68 7.39
C CYS A 254 18.65 -5.43 6.07
N PRO A 255 19.68 -5.89 5.34
CA PRO A 255 19.49 -6.54 4.04
C PRO A 255 18.54 -7.74 4.02
N ASP A 256 18.42 -8.43 5.14
CA ASP A 256 17.63 -9.66 5.31
C ASP A 256 16.59 -9.57 6.44
N LEU A 257 16.36 -8.38 6.97
CA LEU A 257 15.41 -8.16 8.06
C LEU A 257 14.83 -6.74 8.02
N ALA A 258 13.51 -6.65 8.09
CA ALA A 258 12.77 -5.43 8.34
C ALA A 258 11.95 -5.61 9.61
N MET A 259 12.05 -4.66 10.54
CA MET A 259 11.40 -4.73 11.85
C MET A 259 10.66 -3.43 12.13
N THR A 260 9.46 -3.56 12.71
CA THR A 260 8.71 -2.41 13.22
C THR A 260 8.14 -2.76 14.58
N ARG A 261 8.53 -2.02 15.61
CA ARG A 261 7.93 -2.12 16.93
C ARG A 261 6.55 -1.48 16.94
N ARG A 262 5.54 -2.23 17.33
CA ARG A 262 4.15 -1.78 17.47
C ARG A 262 3.96 -1.03 18.80
N LEU A 263 2.88 -0.29 18.90
CA LEU A 263 2.57 0.47 20.14
C LEU A 263 2.31 -0.43 21.33
N ASP A 264 1.88 -1.66 21.12
CA ASP A 264 1.70 -2.67 22.17
C ASP A 264 2.99 -3.38 22.59
N GLY A 265 4.13 -3.00 22.01
CA GLY A 265 5.44 -3.61 22.30
C GLY A 265 5.75 -4.87 21.50
N SER A 266 4.85 -5.36 20.64
CA SER A 266 5.13 -6.44 19.70
C SER A 266 5.97 -5.94 18.51
N TYR A 267 6.53 -6.85 17.72
CA TYR A 267 7.19 -6.52 16.46
C TYR A 267 6.45 -7.12 15.28
N THR A 268 6.37 -6.36 14.19
CA THR A 268 6.17 -6.92 12.85
C THR A 268 7.54 -7.12 12.20
N LEU A 269 7.77 -8.33 11.71
CA LEU A 269 9.03 -8.81 11.17
C LEU A 269 8.81 -9.27 9.73
N ALA A 270 9.73 -8.93 8.83
CA ALA A 270 9.68 -9.34 7.42
C ALA A 270 11.08 -9.36 6.81
N ILE A 271 11.20 -9.84 5.59
CA ILE A 271 12.40 -9.68 4.76
C ILE A 271 12.05 -8.80 3.57
N SER A 272 12.70 -7.64 3.48
CA SER A 272 12.51 -6.75 2.34
C SER A 272 13.03 -7.38 1.04
N GLY A 273 12.32 -7.12 -0.07
CA GLY A 273 12.72 -7.63 -1.38
C GLY A 273 12.53 -9.13 -1.58
N ARG A 274 12.07 -9.89 -0.59
CA ARG A 274 11.74 -11.32 -0.73
C ARG A 274 10.24 -11.48 -0.88
N ALA A 275 9.80 -11.95 -2.07
CA ALA A 275 8.39 -12.18 -2.36
C ALA A 275 8.22 -13.45 -3.21
N THR A 276 7.01 -13.99 -3.22
CA THR A 276 6.62 -15.05 -4.15
C THR A 276 5.81 -14.44 -5.27
N LEU A 277 6.30 -14.55 -6.52
CA LEU A 277 5.54 -14.23 -7.72
C LEU A 277 4.77 -15.49 -8.13
N GLU A 278 3.48 -15.46 -8.01
CA GLU A 278 2.63 -16.54 -8.49
C GLU A 278 2.32 -16.31 -9.98
N LEU A 279 2.40 -17.38 -10.77
CA LEU A 279 2.00 -17.32 -12.18
C LEU A 279 0.48 -17.16 -12.25
N THR A 280 0.02 -16.08 -12.88
CA THR A 280 -1.39 -15.73 -13.02
C THR A 280 -1.71 -15.36 -14.44
N ALA A 281 -2.98 -15.45 -14.86
CA ALA A 281 -3.41 -15.04 -16.20
C ALA A 281 -3.12 -13.55 -16.43
N GLN A 282 -3.38 -12.68 -15.45
CA GLN A 282 -3.09 -11.25 -15.53
C GLN A 282 -1.58 -10.99 -15.58
N GLY A 283 -0.78 -11.66 -14.76
CA GLY A 283 0.68 -11.56 -14.78
C GLY A 283 1.27 -11.93 -16.15
N MET A 284 0.77 -13.00 -16.77
CA MET A 284 1.17 -13.39 -18.12
C MET A 284 0.78 -12.34 -19.17
N ARG A 285 -0.43 -11.78 -19.08
CA ARG A 285 -0.91 -10.73 -19.97
C ARG A 285 0.00 -9.51 -20.00
N PHE A 286 0.47 -9.08 -18.82
CA PHE A 286 1.30 -7.90 -18.67
C PHE A 286 2.81 -8.20 -18.56
N ALA A 287 3.23 -9.44 -18.74
CA ALA A 287 4.61 -9.90 -18.54
C ALA A 287 5.66 -9.03 -19.26
N ARG A 288 5.36 -8.57 -20.50
CA ARG A 288 6.28 -7.72 -21.27
C ARG A 288 6.59 -6.41 -20.54
N GLY A 289 5.57 -5.76 -19.95
CA GLY A 289 5.75 -4.51 -19.19
C GLY A 289 6.54 -4.72 -17.90
N PHE A 290 6.36 -5.87 -17.24
CA PHE A 290 7.06 -6.21 -15.98
C PHE A 290 8.47 -6.78 -16.17
N LEU A 291 8.86 -7.17 -17.40
CA LEU A 291 10.14 -7.82 -17.67
C LEU A 291 11.36 -7.03 -17.18
N PRO A 292 11.46 -5.69 -17.37
CA PRO A 292 12.61 -4.93 -16.89
C PRO A 292 12.74 -4.98 -15.35
N GLN A 293 11.61 -4.89 -14.63
CA GLN A 293 11.58 -4.97 -13.17
C GLN A 293 11.90 -6.38 -12.69
N PHE A 294 11.38 -7.39 -13.33
CA PHE A 294 11.63 -8.79 -13.03
C PHE A 294 13.12 -9.13 -13.17
N LEU A 295 13.76 -8.73 -14.28
CA LEU A 295 15.19 -8.94 -14.51
C LEU A 295 16.06 -8.29 -13.41
N LYS A 296 15.70 -7.08 -12.99
CA LYS A 296 16.39 -6.36 -11.90
C LYS A 296 16.29 -7.10 -10.56
N ARG A 297 15.26 -7.95 -10.37
CA ARG A 297 14.89 -8.58 -9.09
C ARG A 297 14.89 -10.11 -9.10
N LEU A 298 15.48 -10.73 -10.10
CA LEU A 298 15.52 -12.20 -10.24
C LEU A 298 15.97 -12.94 -8.98
N LYS A 299 16.93 -12.36 -8.22
CA LYS A 299 17.44 -12.96 -6.97
C LYS A 299 16.51 -12.79 -5.77
N ALA A 300 15.57 -11.88 -5.86
CA ALA A 300 14.67 -11.50 -4.76
C ALA A 300 13.31 -12.20 -4.84
N VAL A 301 12.91 -12.67 -6.02
CA VAL A 301 11.57 -13.19 -6.28
C VAL A 301 11.61 -14.70 -6.51
N GLN A 302 10.81 -15.45 -5.76
CA GLN A 302 10.58 -16.87 -5.99
C GLN A 302 9.36 -17.04 -6.89
N ILE A 303 9.51 -17.75 -8.00
CA ILE A 303 8.38 -18.07 -8.89
C ILE A 303 7.67 -19.30 -8.35
N GLY A 304 6.34 -19.26 -8.34
CA GLY A 304 5.50 -20.37 -7.90
C GLY A 304 4.18 -20.45 -8.65
N VAL A 305 3.48 -21.55 -8.49
CA VAL A 305 2.09 -21.71 -8.90
C VAL A 305 1.28 -21.82 -7.61
N GLY A 306 0.25 -21.00 -7.49
CA GLY A 306 -0.58 -20.93 -6.30
C GLY A 306 -2.06 -20.83 -6.66
N GLU A 307 -2.88 -20.59 -5.63
CA GLU A 307 -4.33 -20.45 -5.79
C GLU A 307 -4.72 -19.27 -6.69
N SER A 308 -3.88 -18.25 -6.78
CA SER A 308 -4.10 -17.06 -7.60
C SER A 308 -4.24 -17.33 -9.10
N LEU A 309 -3.76 -18.49 -9.60
CA LEU A 309 -4.01 -18.92 -10.99
C LEU A 309 -5.49 -19.27 -11.21
N PHE A 310 -6.16 -19.80 -10.21
CA PHE A 310 -7.51 -20.35 -10.29
C PHE A 310 -8.57 -19.46 -9.64
N ALA A 311 -8.19 -18.68 -8.64
CA ALA A 311 -9.11 -17.85 -7.86
C ALA A 311 -8.53 -16.44 -7.63
N GLY A 312 -9.43 -15.46 -7.38
CA GLY A 312 -9.06 -14.07 -7.12
C GLY A 312 -8.93 -13.21 -8.39
N PRO A 313 -8.43 -11.96 -8.23
CA PRO A 313 -8.49 -10.95 -9.30
C PRO A 313 -7.67 -11.31 -10.55
N GLU A 314 -6.56 -11.99 -10.36
CA GLU A 314 -5.58 -12.28 -11.43
C GLU A 314 -5.78 -13.65 -12.08
N SER A 315 -6.82 -14.38 -11.68
CA SER A 315 -7.09 -15.74 -12.13
C SER A 315 -7.57 -15.80 -13.58
N LEU A 316 -7.50 -17.00 -14.16
CA LEU A 316 -8.02 -17.27 -15.49
C LEU A 316 -9.53 -17.02 -15.59
N SER A 317 -10.31 -17.36 -14.57
CA SER A 317 -11.76 -17.11 -14.53
C SER A 317 -12.10 -15.62 -14.54
N SER A 318 -11.32 -14.83 -13.82
CA SER A 318 -11.44 -13.37 -13.81
C SER A 318 -11.14 -12.77 -15.17
N TRP A 319 -10.08 -13.25 -15.81
CA TRP A 319 -9.66 -12.77 -17.13
C TRP A 319 -10.69 -13.10 -18.21
N LEU A 320 -11.36 -14.24 -18.14
CA LEU A 320 -12.41 -14.62 -19.10
C LEU A 320 -13.73 -13.85 -18.88
N GLY A 321 -13.83 -13.03 -17.84
CA GLY A 321 -15.03 -12.19 -17.58
C GLY A 321 -16.30 -12.96 -17.26
N ARG A 322 -16.20 -14.26 -16.96
CA ARG A 322 -17.36 -15.17 -16.80
C ARG A 322 -17.98 -15.14 -15.41
N ASP A 323 -17.35 -14.43 -14.47
CA ASP A 323 -17.76 -14.42 -13.07
C ASP A 323 -18.30 -13.06 -12.65
N GLU A 324 -19.61 -12.87 -12.74
CA GLU A 324 -20.27 -11.63 -12.33
C GLU A 324 -20.15 -11.36 -10.83
N ASN A 325 -20.13 -12.42 -10.02
CA ASN A 325 -20.13 -12.35 -8.56
C ASN A 325 -18.76 -12.58 -7.93
N MET A 326 -17.68 -12.44 -8.69
CA MET A 326 -16.33 -12.71 -8.21
C MET A 326 -15.90 -11.83 -7.01
N PHE A 327 -16.35 -10.57 -6.99
CA PHE A 327 -16.03 -9.63 -5.91
C PHE A 327 -16.73 -10.01 -4.60
N GLU A 328 -17.90 -10.65 -4.69
CA GLU A 328 -18.67 -11.13 -3.56
C GLU A 328 -18.14 -12.46 -3.03
N ARG A 329 -17.74 -13.37 -3.92
CA ARG A 329 -17.17 -14.68 -3.55
C ARG A 329 -15.80 -14.55 -2.88
N HIS A 330 -15.04 -13.54 -3.27
CA HIS A 330 -13.71 -13.27 -2.75
C HIS A 330 -13.67 -11.96 -1.97
N ARG A 331 -14.38 -11.92 -0.83
CA ARG A 331 -14.48 -10.72 0.03
C ARG A 331 -13.14 -10.22 0.53
N VAL A 332 -12.21 -11.12 0.81
CA VAL A 332 -10.90 -10.82 1.34
C VAL A 332 -9.87 -11.72 0.69
N LEU A 333 -8.81 -11.14 0.15
CA LEU A 333 -7.62 -11.89 -0.26
C LEU A 333 -6.79 -12.22 0.97
N ASP A 334 -6.75 -13.49 1.33
CA ASP A 334 -6.04 -14.00 2.51
C ASP A 334 -5.08 -15.14 2.16
N PRO A 335 -4.01 -14.86 1.37
CA PRO A 335 -3.08 -15.91 0.99
C PRO A 335 -2.31 -16.42 2.21
N ALA A 336 -2.06 -17.73 2.23
CA ALA A 336 -1.23 -18.33 3.27
C ALA A 336 0.19 -17.75 3.25
N PRO A 337 0.83 -17.57 4.43
CA PRO A 337 2.23 -17.16 4.50
C PRO A 337 3.14 -18.24 3.91
N ASN A 338 4.23 -17.83 3.29
CA ASN A 338 5.26 -18.77 2.83
C ASN A 338 6.06 -19.30 4.05
N ARG A 339 5.88 -20.56 4.40
CA ARG A 339 6.50 -21.18 5.58
C ARG A 339 8.03 -21.09 5.58
N ARG A 340 8.68 -21.18 4.41
CA ARG A 340 10.14 -21.02 4.30
C ARG A 340 10.58 -19.60 4.62
N LEU A 341 9.81 -18.59 4.17
CA LEU A 341 10.08 -17.21 4.53
C LEU A 341 9.82 -16.92 6.00
N VAL A 342 8.77 -17.50 6.59
CA VAL A 342 8.54 -17.41 8.05
C VAL A 342 9.77 -17.91 8.82
N GLN A 343 10.25 -19.10 8.48
CA GLN A 343 11.42 -19.67 9.14
C GLN A 343 12.67 -18.79 8.95
N ALA A 344 12.91 -18.32 7.72
CA ALA A 344 14.04 -17.42 7.43
C ALA A 344 13.97 -16.10 8.21
N ILE A 345 12.77 -15.51 8.36
CA ILE A 345 12.57 -14.30 9.19
C ILE A 345 12.99 -14.58 10.63
N LEU A 346 12.51 -15.70 11.20
CA LEU A 346 12.80 -16.05 12.59
C LEU A 346 14.30 -16.33 12.82
N ASP A 347 14.93 -17.02 11.90
CA ASP A 347 16.35 -17.33 11.97
C ASP A 347 17.21 -16.05 11.85
N ASN A 348 16.84 -15.14 10.95
CA ASN A 348 17.52 -13.86 10.78
C ASN A 348 17.38 -12.97 12.02
N VAL A 349 16.19 -12.91 12.64
CA VAL A 349 16.00 -12.16 13.89
C VAL A 349 16.86 -12.74 15.01
N ARG A 350 16.80 -14.05 15.24
CA ARG A 350 17.57 -14.73 16.29
C ARG A 350 19.08 -14.60 16.07
N GLY A 351 19.50 -14.68 14.81
CA GLY A 351 20.90 -14.49 14.43
C GLY A 351 21.40 -13.07 14.61
N THR A 352 20.52 -12.07 14.40
CA THR A 352 20.85 -10.65 14.50
C THR A 352 20.73 -10.14 15.94
N PHE A 353 19.63 -10.49 16.63
CA PHE A 353 19.29 -10.00 17.97
C PHE A 353 19.15 -11.17 18.95
N PRO A 354 20.22 -11.57 19.67
CA PRO A 354 20.18 -12.67 20.65
C PRO A 354 19.11 -12.46 21.74
N GLU A 355 18.88 -11.20 22.10
CA GLU A 355 17.89 -10.81 23.12
C GLU A 355 16.44 -11.16 22.71
N LEU A 356 16.20 -11.36 21.42
CA LEU A 356 14.93 -11.81 20.90
C LEU A 356 14.85 -13.33 20.62
N ALA A 357 15.89 -14.10 21.01
CA ALA A 357 15.91 -15.55 20.74
C ALA A 357 14.71 -16.29 21.36
N GLY A 358 14.25 -15.84 22.54
CA GLY A 358 13.10 -16.38 23.25
C GLY A 358 11.75 -15.73 22.90
N MET A 359 11.68 -14.88 21.87
CA MET A 359 10.43 -14.22 21.49
C MET A 359 9.35 -15.24 21.10
N GLU A 360 8.14 -15.00 21.57
CA GLU A 360 6.96 -15.78 21.17
C GLU A 360 6.30 -15.16 19.94
N ILE A 361 5.81 -16.03 19.05
CA ILE A 361 5.08 -15.63 17.86
C ILE A 361 3.59 -15.53 18.19
N ASP A 362 2.99 -14.38 17.85
CA ASP A 362 1.56 -14.15 17.93
C ASP A 362 0.86 -14.66 16.67
N SER A 363 1.32 -14.19 15.51
CA SER A 363 0.67 -14.50 14.24
C SER A 363 1.63 -14.42 13.05
N THR A 364 1.24 -15.09 11.95
CA THR A 364 1.91 -15.02 10.65
C THR A 364 0.87 -14.85 9.56
N TRP A 365 1.18 -14.07 8.53
CA TRP A 365 0.26 -13.86 7.42
C TRP A 365 0.98 -13.68 6.08
N GLY A 366 0.25 -13.97 5.01
CA GLY A 366 0.57 -13.56 3.66
C GLY A 366 -0.19 -12.30 3.27
N ALA A 367 0.34 -11.56 2.31
CA ALA A 367 -0.34 -10.42 1.71
C ALA A 367 0.00 -10.33 0.23
N TYR A 368 -0.98 -10.08 -0.61
CA TYR A 368 -0.70 -9.67 -1.98
C TYR A 368 -0.37 -8.18 -1.99
N VAL A 369 0.73 -7.83 -2.65
CA VAL A 369 1.15 -6.46 -2.89
C VAL A 369 0.93 -6.18 -4.37
N ASP A 370 0.05 -5.25 -4.68
CA ASP A 370 -0.25 -4.81 -6.03
C ASP A 370 0.87 -3.94 -6.59
N CYS A 371 1.44 -4.35 -7.71
CA CYS A 371 2.57 -3.67 -8.34
C CYS A 371 2.20 -3.14 -9.73
N THR A 372 2.77 -1.99 -10.06
CA THR A 372 2.85 -1.46 -11.43
C THR A 372 4.18 -1.84 -12.07
N PRO A 373 4.30 -1.83 -13.41
CA PRO A 373 5.54 -2.15 -14.10
C PRO A 373 6.74 -1.26 -13.72
N ASP A 374 6.49 -0.02 -13.31
CA ASP A 374 7.51 0.95 -12.90
C ASP A 374 7.62 1.15 -11.38
N ALA A 375 6.81 0.43 -10.61
CA ALA A 375 6.72 0.50 -9.16
C ALA A 375 6.22 1.85 -8.59
N VAL A 376 5.71 2.75 -9.40
CA VAL A 376 5.11 4.04 -8.98
C VAL A 376 3.58 3.91 -8.98
N PRO A 377 2.86 4.44 -7.99
CA PRO A 377 1.41 4.36 -7.95
C PRO A 377 0.76 5.08 -9.14
N VAL A 378 -0.45 4.64 -9.51
CA VAL A 378 -1.30 5.39 -10.43
C VAL A 378 -2.31 6.21 -9.64
N ILE A 379 -2.36 7.51 -9.91
CA ILE A 379 -3.32 8.46 -9.36
C ILE A 379 -3.75 9.35 -10.53
N SER A 380 -4.87 9.03 -11.17
CA SER A 380 -5.19 9.58 -12.48
C SER A 380 -6.69 9.59 -12.75
N GLY A 381 -7.17 10.58 -13.49
CA GLY A 381 -8.41 10.44 -14.25
C GLY A 381 -8.26 9.39 -15.34
N ILE A 382 -9.35 8.82 -15.80
CA ILE A 382 -9.41 7.84 -16.90
C ILE A 382 -10.02 8.52 -18.12
N ASP A 383 -9.19 8.87 -19.10
CA ASP A 383 -9.59 9.62 -20.29
C ASP A 383 -10.71 8.92 -21.09
N ALA A 384 -10.68 7.58 -21.12
CA ALA A 384 -11.69 6.79 -21.85
C ALA A 384 -13.09 6.81 -21.21
N VAL A 385 -13.20 7.18 -19.92
CA VAL A 385 -14.47 7.19 -19.17
C VAL A 385 -14.54 8.42 -18.29
N GLY A 386 -15.29 9.42 -18.71
CA GLY A 386 -15.46 10.66 -17.95
C GLY A 386 -16.07 10.39 -16.55
N GLY A 387 -15.51 11.01 -15.53
CA GLY A 387 -15.91 10.82 -14.13
C GLY A 387 -15.36 9.56 -13.46
N LEU A 388 -14.51 8.77 -14.14
CA LEU A 388 -13.79 7.66 -13.53
C LEU A 388 -12.36 8.07 -13.19
N PHE A 389 -11.94 7.77 -11.96
CA PHE A 389 -10.59 8.02 -11.44
C PHE A 389 -10.01 6.74 -10.86
N LEU A 390 -8.68 6.64 -10.86
CA LEU A 390 -7.93 5.50 -10.34
C LEU A 390 -6.90 5.96 -9.31
N ALA A 391 -6.82 5.26 -8.18
CA ALA A 391 -5.76 5.38 -7.19
C ALA A 391 -5.37 3.97 -6.69
N ALA A 392 -4.38 3.33 -7.33
CA ALA A 392 -3.97 1.95 -7.05
C ALA A 392 -2.55 1.67 -7.58
N GLY A 393 -2.10 0.42 -7.46
CA GLY A 393 -0.79 -0.01 -7.95
C GLY A 393 0.36 0.52 -7.09
N CYS A 394 0.18 0.54 -5.78
CA CYS A 394 1.08 1.21 -4.85
C CYS A 394 2.41 0.48 -4.61
N SER A 395 2.63 -0.70 -5.18
CA SER A 395 3.90 -1.44 -5.18
C SER A 395 4.55 -1.61 -3.80
N GLY A 396 3.73 -1.79 -2.75
CA GLY A 396 4.19 -1.92 -1.37
C GLY A 396 4.42 -0.59 -0.64
N HIS A 397 4.20 0.54 -1.28
CA HIS A 397 4.40 1.88 -0.72
C HIS A 397 3.12 2.54 -0.19
N GLY A 398 1.96 1.99 -0.53
CA GLY A 398 0.65 2.60 -0.36
C GLY A 398 0.26 2.97 1.06
N PHE A 399 0.80 2.32 2.09
CA PHE A 399 0.45 2.64 3.47
C PHE A 399 1.01 4.01 3.88
N GLY A 400 2.32 4.19 3.79
CA GLY A 400 2.95 5.48 4.12
C GLY A 400 2.53 6.62 3.20
N LEU A 401 2.27 6.33 1.92
CA LEU A 401 1.81 7.29 0.93
C LEU A 401 0.29 7.51 0.95
N GLY A 402 -0.47 6.70 1.70
CA GLY A 402 -1.94 6.67 1.66
C GLY A 402 -2.62 8.03 1.83
N PRO A 403 -2.30 8.81 2.86
CA PRO A 403 -2.85 10.16 3.01
C PRO A 403 -2.55 11.08 1.83
N GLY A 404 -1.31 11.08 1.34
CA GLY A 404 -0.92 11.87 0.16
C GLY A 404 -1.62 11.43 -1.12
N ILE A 405 -1.76 10.11 -1.35
CA ILE A 405 -2.51 9.56 -2.49
C ILE A 405 -3.96 9.98 -2.40
N GLY A 406 -4.60 9.81 -1.22
CA GLY A 406 -6.00 10.18 -1.02
C GLY A 406 -6.24 11.68 -1.21
N TYR A 407 -5.33 12.52 -0.74
CA TYR A 407 -5.40 13.97 -0.91
C TYR A 407 -5.28 14.38 -2.39
N LEU A 408 -4.27 13.86 -3.10
CA LEU A 408 -4.07 14.12 -4.52
C LEU A 408 -5.23 13.60 -5.37
N ALA A 409 -5.71 12.37 -5.11
CA ALA A 409 -6.86 11.79 -5.81
C ALA A 409 -8.12 12.66 -5.61
N THR A 410 -8.33 13.17 -4.39
CA THR A 410 -9.43 14.11 -4.10
C THR A 410 -9.32 15.36 -4.97
N GLN A 411 -8.15 15.99 -5.06
CA GLN A 411 -7.96 17.18 -5.89
C GLN A 411 -8.25 16.92 -7.38
N LEU A 412 -7.86 15.75 -7.89
CA LEU A 412 -8.20 15.36 -9.27
C LEU A 412 -9.71 15.15 -9.45
N VAL A 413 -10.37 14.50 -8.51
CA VAL A 413 -11.83 14.28 -8.54
C VAL A 413 -12.60 15.60 -8.51
N THR A 414 -12.16 16.55 -7.69
CA THR A 414 -12.80 17.88 -7.54
C THR A 414 -12.33 18.91 -8.55
N ASN A 415 -11.41 18.53 -9.45
CA ASN A 415 -10.80 19.45 -10.41
C ASN A 415 -10.11 20.66 -9.76
N GLU A 416 -9.58 20.48 -8.54
CA GLU A 416 -8.75 21.46 -7.87
C GLU A 416 -7.32 21.47 -8.45
N LYS A 417 -6.60 22.59 -8.25
CA LYS A 417 -5.17 22.61 -8.56
C LYS A 417 -4.42 21.61 -7.67
N PRO A 418 -3.74 20.61 -8.23
CA PRO A 418 -2.99 19.63 -7.45
C PRO A 418 -1.90 20.28 -6.60
N ALA A 419 -1.73 19.82 -5.36
CA ALA A 419 -0.67 20.27 -4.45
C ALA A 419 0.73 19.87 -4.93
N ILE A 420 0.82 18.81 -5.72
CA ILE A 420 2.06 18.34 -6.37
C ILE A 420 1.76 18.03 -7.84
N ASP A 421 2.79 18.00 -8.68
CA ASP A 421 2.65 17.62 -10.09
C ASP A 421 2.20 16.14 -10.20
N PRO A 422 1.01 15.86 -10.77
CA PRO A 422 0.49 14.50 -10.91
C PRO A 422 1.07 13.73 -12.11
N THR A 423 1.89 14.34 -12.94
CA THR A 423 2.35 13.78 -14.24
C THR A 423 2.97 12.39 -14.08
N HIS A 424 3.79 12.21 -13.05
CA HIS A 424 4.43 10.91 -12.78
C HIS A 424 3.46 9.81 -12.33
N PHE A 425 2.24 10.16 -11.95
CA PHE A 425 1.23 9.22 -11.45
C PHE A 425 0.13 8.92 -12.48
N ASN A 426 0.19 9.54 -13.69
CA ASN A 426 -0.82 9.34 -14.73
C ASN A 426 -0.79 7.89 -15.27
N LEU A 427 -1.97 7.30 -15.52
CA LEU A 427 -2.09 5.96 -16.10
C LEU A 427 -1.48 5.86 -17.49
N SER A 428 -1.52 6.93 -18.29
CA SER A 428 -1.02 6.94 -19.68
C SER A 428 0.42 6.44 -19.80
N ARG A 429 1.31 6.75 -18.83
CA ARG A 429 2.71 6.33 -18.82
C ARG A 429 2.93 4.81 -18.88
N LEU A 430 1.90 4.04 -18.52
CA LEU A 430 1.97 2.57 -18.53
C LEU A 430 1.36 1.94 -19.79
N VAL A 431 0.62 2.73 -20.59
CA VAL A 431 -0.17 2.21 -21.72
C VAL A 431 0.04 2.96 -23.04
N ASP A 432 0.79 4.07 -23.03
CA ASP A 432 1.06 4.91 -24.22
C ASP A 432 2.16 4.35 -25.14
N GLY A 433 2.79 3.24 -24.75
CA GLY A 433 3.89 2.62 -25.51
C GLY A 433 5.27 3.18 -25.17
N SER A 434 5.39 4.13 -24.27
CA SER A 434 6.68 4.66 -23.80
C SER A 434 7.48 3.61 -23.03
N ALA A 435 8.81 3.81 -22.94
CA ALA A 435 9.67 2.90 -22.20
C ALA A 435 9.42 2.97 -20.70
N ILE A 436 9.16 1.83 -20.07
CA ILE A 436 8.96 1.72 -18.62
C ILE A 436 10.26 2.04 -17.89
N LYS A 437 10.27 3.10 -17.10
CA LYS A 437 11.39 3.47 -16.22
C LYS A 437 11.22 2.77 -14.88
N VAL A 438 11.97 1.70 -14.66
CA VAL A 438 11.90 0.90 -13.43
C VAL A 438 12.36 1.72 -12.23
N GLY A 439 11.46 1.90 -11.27
CA GLY A 439 11.70 2.61 -10.02
C GLY A 439 12.56 1.86 -9.00
N ALA A 440 12.88 2.55 -7.93
CA ALA A 440 13.40 1.97 -6.71
C ALA A 440 12.23 1.39 -5.88
N LEU A 441 12.41 0.18 -5.34
CA LEU A 441 11.45 -0.46 -4.42
C LEU A 441 12.10 -0.64 -3.05
#